data_72ef9185135ef73574cbb977fc03002a
#
_entry.id   72ef9185135ef73574cbb977fc03002a
#
_cell.length_a   1.000
_cell.length_b   1.000
_cell.length_c   1.000
_cell.angle_alpha   90.00
_cell.angle_beta   90.00
_cell.angle_gamma   90.00
#
_symmetry.space_group_name_H-M   'P 1'
#
loop_
_entity.id
_entity.type
_entity.pdbx_description
1 polymer ?
#
loop_
_entity_poly.entity_id
_entity_poly.type
_entity_poly.pdbx_seq_one_letter_code
_entity_poly.pdbx_strand_id
1 'polypeptide(L)'
;MRYFTYMAEQAFKTSPEGERLFYQGGPWSRPYVIPDEETEQSLYKKQVWLLRILLGGIIFGQAVLFSYISELLNQPLVFLCYFLGVIAIYYLAAKAVFASDLRALKRLDKPLGLNQFYTQMAQRHSKGKLLLGLLGSLIFVAGGAMIMADGENILIAIICIGFFSLTAMAWGYALYLK
;
A
#
# COMPACT_ATOMS: atom_id res chain seq x y z
N MET A 1 2.18 18.29 1.29
CA MET A 1 0.91 17.85 0.66
C MET A 1 1.09 16.93 -0.56
N ARG A 2 2.23 16.96 -1.27
CA ARG A 2 2.48 16.13 -2.49
C ARG A 2 2.51 14.60 -2.27
N TYR A 3 2.83 14.12 -1.06
CA TYR A 3 2.98 12.69 -0.78
C TYR A 3 1.67 11.89 -0.91
N PHE A 4 0.59 12.38 -0.27
CA PHE A 4 -0.72 11.69 -0.34
C PHE A 4 -1.32 11.72 -1.75
N THR A 5 -1.15 12.82 -2.46
CA THR A 5 -1.49 12.96 -3.87
C THR A 5 -0.84 11.86 -4.69
N TYR A 6 0.45 11.70 -4.50
CA TYR A 6 1.24 10.68 -5.17
C TYR A 6 0.81 9.24 -4.81
N MET A 7 0.54 8.97 -3.53
CA MET A 7 0.05 7.65 -3.10
C MET A 7 -1.33 7.34 -3.68
N ALA A 8 -2.22 8.34 -3.72
CA ALA A 8 -3.55 8.17 -4.31
C ALA A 8 -3.49 7.86 -5.81
N GLU A 9 -2.58 8.50 -6.55
CA GLU A 9 -2.39 8.25 -7.98
C GLU A 9 -1.99 6.80 -8.30
N GLN A 10 -1.40 6.07 -7.35
CA GLN A 10 -1.04 4.66 -7.56
C GLN A 10 -2.27 3.76 -7.77
N ALA A 11 -3.42 4.15 -7.24
CA ALA A 11 -4.67 3.42 -7.44
C ALA A 11 -5.27 3.61 -8.85
N PHE A 12 -4.76 4.58 -9.62
CA PHE A 12 -5.26 4.88 -10.97
C PHE A 12 -4.26 4.38 -12.02
N LYS A 13 -4.75 3.61 -12.98
CA LYS A 13 -3.97 3.05 -14.10
C LYS A 13 -4.68 3.32 -15.42
N THR A 14 -3.97 3.09 -16.51
CA THR A 14 -4.55 3.16 -17.86
C THR A 14 -4.48 1.77 -18.48
N SER A 15 -5.59 1.29 -19.05
CA SER A 15 -5.61 0.03 -19.77
C SER A 15 -4.85 0.14 -21.09
N PRO A 16 -4.49 -0.96 -21.76
CA PRO A 16 -3.92 -0.91 -23.11
C PRO A 16 -4.84 -0.26 -24.14
N GLU A 17 -6.15 -0.34 -23.92
CA GLU A 17 -7.20 0.25 -24.76
C GLU A 17 -7.40 1.74 -24.50
N GLY A 18 -6.65 2.33 -23.53
CA GLY A 18 -6.71 3.74 -23.16
C GLY A 18 -7.77 4.06 -22.10
N GLU A 19 -8.51 3.07 -21.60
CA GLU A 19 -9.50 3.30 -20.54
C GLU A 19 -8.83 3.64 -19.21
N ARG A 20 -9.40 4.59 -18.46
CA ARG A 20 -8.94 4.93 -17.13
C ARG A 20 -9.52 3.96 -16.10
N LEU A 21 -8.65 3.38 -15.26
CA LEU A 21 -8.99 2.31 -14.32
C LEU A 21 -8.69 2.73 -12.88
N PHE A 22 -9.59 2.37 -11.96
CA PHE A 22 -9.40 2.54 -10.52
C PHE A 22 -9.25 1.19 -9.80
N TYR A 23 -8.19 1.05 -9.02
CA TYR A 23 -7.85 -0.14 -8.23
C TYR A 23 -8.04 0.14 -6.74
N GLN A 24 -9.12 -0.38 -6.14
CA GLN A 24 -9.39 -0.20 -4.71
C GLN A 24 -8.47 -1.03 -3.81
N GLY A 25 -8.06 -2.23 -4.26
CA GLY A 25 -7.37 -3.24 -3.43
C GLY A 25 -5.98 -3.64 -3.95
N GLY A 26 -5.31 -2.79 -4.71
CA GLY A 26 -3.98 -3.08 -5.25
C GLY A 26 -3.97 -3.91 -6.55
N PRO A 27 -2.79 -4.37 -7.01
CA PRO A 27 -2.59 -4.88 -8.36
C PRO A 27 -3.35 -6.17 -8.68
N TRP A 28 -3.73 -6.95 -7.68
CA TRP A 28 -4.49 -8.19 -7.85
C TRP A 28 -6.00 -8.00 -7.79
N SER A 29 -6.48 -6.80 -7.42
CA SER A 29 -7.91 -6.50 -7.40
C SER A 29 -8.43 -6.29 -8.83
N ARG A 30 -9.71 -6.62 -9.03
CA ARG A 30 -10.40 -6.29 -10.29
C ARG A 30 -10.65 -4.80 -10.33
N PRO A 31 -10.21 -4.08 -11.38
CA PRO A 31 -10.38 -2.65 -11.47
C PRO A 31 -11.78 -2.25 -11.91
N TYR A 32 -12.10 -0.99 -11.65
CA TYR A 32 -13.30 -0.33 -12.14
C TYR A 32 -12.94 0.63 -13.26
N VAL A 33 -13.75 0.65 -14.33
CA VAL A 33 -13.59 1.59 -15.44
C VAL A 33 -14.17 2.95 -15.03
N ILE A 34 -13.39 4.00 -15.17
CA ILE A 34 -13.79 5.37 -14.87
C ILE A 34 -14.35 5.98 -16.15
N PRO A 35 -15.64 6.40 -16.17
CA PRO A 35 -16.29 6.89 -17.38
C PRO A 35 -15.86 8.33 -17.75
N ASP A 36 -15.57 9.17 -16.77
CA ASP A 36 -15.34 10.59 -16.95
C ASP A 36 -14.39 11.18 -15.90
N GLU A 37 -13.93 12.39 -16.15
CA GLU A 37 -12.97 13.10 -15.31
C GLU A 37 -13.58 13.51 -13.96
N GLU A 38 -14.88 13.78 -13.88
CA GLU A 38 -15.56 14.16 -12.64
C GLU A 38 -15.54 12.99 -11.65
N THR A 39 -15.87 11.79 -12.14
CA THR A 39 -15.79 10.55 -11.37
C THR A 39 -14.35 10.27 -10.91
N GLU A 40 -13.35 10.47 -11.80
CA GLU A 40 -11.94 10.32 -11.42
C GLU A 40 -11.55 11.26 -10.28
N GLN A 41 -11.91 12.53 -10.37
CA GLN A 41 -11.61 13.54 -9.35
C GLN A 41 -12.32 13.23 -8.02
N SER A 42 -13.56 12.75 -8.06
CA SER A 42 -14.31 12.33 -6.86
C SER A 42 -13.60 11.18 -6.16
N LEU A 43 -13.31 10.10 -6.88
CA LEU A 43 -12.59 8.93 -6.36
C LEU A 43 -11.21 9.31 -5.82
N TYR A 44 -10.50 10.20 -6.53
CA TYR A 44 -9.19 10.69 -6.13
C TYR A 44 -9.23 11.46 -4.80
N LYS A 45 -10.20 12.39 -4.64
CA LYS A 45 -10.38 13.14 -3.38
C LYS A 45 -10.66 12.20 -2.21
N LYS A 46 -11.55 11.21 -2.40
CA LYS A 46 -11.86 10.18 -1.39
C LYS A 46 -10.64 9.34 -1.04
N GLN A 47 -9.83 8.94 -2.03
CA GLN A 47 -8.60 8.18 -1.81
C GLN A 47 -7.57 8.99 -1.00
N VAL A 48 -7.35 10.25 -1.35
CA VAL A 48 -6.44 11.14 -0.59
C VAL A 48 -6.92 11.32 0.84
N TRP A 49 -8.23 11.53 1.05
CA TRP A 49 -8.83 11.68 2.36
C TRP A 49 -8.64 10.41 3.21
N LEU A 50 -8.94 9.25 2.64
CA LEU A 50 -8.78 7.96 3.30
C LEU A 50 -7.32 7.71 3.72
N LEU A 51 -6.36 7.99 2.83
CA LEU A 51 -4.94 7.86 3.13
C LEU A 51 -4.48 8.80 4.26
N ARG A 52 -5.02 10.02 4.32
CA ARG A 52 -4.71 10.97 5.41
C ARG A 52 -5.23 10.47 6.75
N ILE A 53 -6.47 9.99 6.79
CA ILE A 53 -7.06 9.44 8.02
C ILE A 53 -6.31 8.19 8.45
N LEU A 54 -6.00 7.30 7.53
CA LEU A 54 -5.25 6.09 7.83
C LEU A 54 -3.89 6.42 8.47
N LEU A 55 -3.10 7.26 7.79
CA LEU A 55 -1.77 7.59 8.30
C LEU A 55 -1.83 8.38 9.61
N GLY A 56 -2.76 9.34 9.70
CA GLY A 56 -3.02 10.08 10.95
C GLY A 56 -3.46 9.15 12.08
N GLY A 57 -4.37 8.22 11.79
CA GLY A 57 -4.84 7.23 12.75
C GLY A 57 -3.74 6.25 13.19
N ILE A 58 -2.88 5.82 12.27
CA ILE A 58 -1.72 4.96 12.61
C ILE A 58 -0.76 5.73 13.53
N ILE A 59 -0.34 6.94 13.15
CA ILE A 59 0.63 7.73 13.92
C ILE A 59 0.06 8.06 15.29
N PHE A 60 -1.18 8.56 15.36
CA PHE A 60 -1.83 8.90 16.61
C PHE A 60 -2.10 7.65 17.47
N GLY A 61 -2.59 6.59 16.85
CA GLY A 61 -2.84 5.32 17.51
C GLY A 61 -1.58 4.71 18.10
N GLN A 62 -0.47 4.74 17.36
CA GLN A 62 0.83 4.28 17.88
C GLN A 62 1.31 5.14 19.05
N ALA A 63 1.20 6.48 18.97
CA ALA A 63 1.61 7.35 20.04
C ALA A 63 0.81 7.08 21.33
N VAL A 64 -0.52 6.93 21.21
CA VAL A 64 -1.39 6.62 22.37
C VAL A 64 -1.11 5.20 22.91
N LEU A 65 -1.01 4.20 22.04
CA LEU A 65 -0.74 2.82 22.47
C LEU A 65 0.65 2.69 23.11
N PHE A 66 1.66 3.36 22.58
CA PHE A 66 3.00 3.36 23.17
C PHE A 66 3.00 3.98 24.56
N SER A 67 2.20 5.03 24.79
CA SER A 67 2.13 5.70 26.10
C SER A 67 1.44 4.87 27.18
N TYR A 68 0.43 4.05 26.80
CA TYR A 68 -0.43 3.34 27.75
C TYR A 68 -0.21 1.83 27.81
N ILE A 69 0.33 1.21 26.76
CA ILE A 69 0.36 -0.23 26.59
C ILE A 69 1.75 -0.71 26.08
N SER A 70 2.81 0.05 26.39
CA SER A 70 4.17 -0.27 25.90
C SER A 70 4.61 -1.69 26.25
N GLU A 71 4.31 -2.15 27.45
CA GLU A 71 4.63 -3.52 27.88
C GLU A 71 3.85 -4.60 27.11
N LEU A 72 2.60 -4.30 26.76
CA LEU A 72 1.75 -5.23 26.01
C LEU A 72 2.17 -5.32 24.53
N LEU A 73 2.61 -4.21 23.94
CA LEU A 73 3.09 -4.16 22.54
C LEU A 73 4.45 -4.84 22.33
N ASN A 74 5.20 -5.06 23.40
CA ASN A 74 6.40 -5.88 23.34
C ASN A 74 6.09 -7.36 23.15
N GLN A 75 4.83 -7.77 23.28
CA GLN A 75 4.41 -9.13 22.94
C GLN A 75 4.15 -9.23 21.42
N PRO A 76 4.87 -10.09 20.69
CA PRO A 76 4.80 -10.18 19.23
C PRO A 76 3.40 -10.49 18.71
N LEU A 77 2.62 -11.26 19.46
CA LEU A 77 1.25 -11.61 19.11
C LEU A 77 0.31 -10.39 19.17
N VAL A 78 0.46 -9.54 20.19
CA VAL A 78 -0.35 -8.31 20.35
C VAL A 78 -0.02 -7.32 19.23
N PHE A 79 1.25 -7.16 18.90
CA PHE A 79 1.70 -6.33 17.79
C PHE A 79 1.11 -6.81 16.45
N LEU A 80 1.14 -8.13 16.21
CA LEU A 80 0.55 -8.72 15.00
C LEU A 80 -0.97 -8.48 14.93
N CYS A 81 -1.69 -8.71 16.03
CA CYS A 81 -3.14 -8.46 16.11
C CYS A 81 -3.47 -6.97 15.86
N TYR A 82 -2.69 -6.06 16.44
CA TYR A 82 -2.83 -4.63 16.18
C TYR A 82 -2.64 -4.29 14.70
N PHE A 83 -1.56 -4.78 14.09
CA PHE A 83 -1.26 -4.53 12.69
C PHE A 83 -2.35 -5.08 11.75
N LEU A 84 -2.80 -6.31 11.98
CA LEU A 84 -3.90 -6.91 11.22
C LEU A 84 -5.22 -6.16 11.45
N GLY A 85 -5.48 -5.69 12.67
CA GLY A 85 -6.63 -4.85 12.99
C GLY A 85 -6.64 -3.54 12.20
N VAL A 86 -5.51 -2.85 12.14
CA VAL A 86 -5.36 -1.62 11.35
C VAL A 86 -5.62 -1.87 9.86
N ILE A 87 -5.08 -2.96 9.30
CA ILE A 87 -5.33 -3.35 7.89
C ILE A 87 -6.82 -3.64 7.67
N ALA A 88 -7.46 -4.39 8.57
CA ALA A 88 -8.87 -4.74 8.47
C ALA A 88 -9.77 -3.49 8.54
N ILE A 89 -9.50 -2.59 9.48
CA ILE A 89 -10.22 -1.31 9.60
C ILE A 89 -10.07 -0.47 8.33
N TYR A 90 -8.85 -0.37 7.81
CA TYR A 90 -8.61 0.34 6.54
C TYR A 90 -9.41 -0.27 5.39
N TYR A 91 -9.38 -1.59 5.25
CA TYR A 91 -10.11 -2.29 4.20
C TYR A 91 -11.62 -2.07 4.28
N LEU A 92 -12.18 -2.16 5.50
CA LEU A 92 -13.60 -1.92 5.74
C LEU A 92 -13.99 -0.46 5.49
N ALA A 93 -13.17 0.49 5.95
CA ALA A 93 -13.37 1.91 5.70
C ALA A 93 -13.30 2.24 4.20
N ALA A 94 -12.31 1.70 3.48
CA ALA A 94 -12.20 1.86 2.04
C ALA A 94 -13.44 1.31 1.32
N LYS A 95 -13.89 0.10 1.70
CA LYS A 95 -15.09 -0.51 1.13
C LYS A 95 -16.34 0.34 1.38
N ALA A 96 -16.51 0.91 2.59
CA ALA A 96 -17.64 1.76 2.93
C ALA A 96 -17.61 3.11 2.17
N VAL A 97 -16.46 3.78 2.13
CA VAL A 97 -16.28 5.10 1.49
C VAL A 97 -16.53 5.04 -0.01
N PHE A 98 -16.11 3.95 -0.66
CA PHE A 98 -16.26 3.80 -2.11
C PHE A 98 -17.53 3.04 -2.55
N ALA A 99 -18.31 2.48 -1.61
CA ALA A 99 -19.42 1.58 -1.94
C ALA A 99 -20.45 2.20 -2.88
N SER A 100 -20.80 3.48 -2.69
CA SER A 100 -21.78 4.18 -3.52
C SER A 100 -21.25 4.40 -4.94
N ASP A 101 -20.03 4.88 -5.06
CA ASP A 101 -19.46 5.24 -6.36
C ASP A 101 -19.18 3.98 -7.20
N LEU A 102 -18.60 2.96 -6.57
CA LEU A 102 -18.20 1.74 -7.27
C LEU A 102 -19.37 0.87 -7.72
N ARG A 103 -20.55 1.02 -7.10
CA ARG A 103 -21.77 0.31 -7.56
C ARG A 103 -22.24 0.76 -8.95
N ALA A 104 -21.99 2.01 -9.29
CA ALA A 104 -22.36 2.59 -10.57
C ALA A 104 -21.33 2.31 -11.68
N LEU A 105 -20.12 1.86 -11.32
CA LEU A 105 -19.03 1.69 -12.25
C LEU A 105 -18.96 0.24 -12.80
N LYS A 106 -18.61 0.13 -14.08
CA LYS A 106 -18.32 -1.16 -14.72
C LYS A 106 -17.05 -1.75 -14.12
N ARG A 107 -17.14 -2.95 -13.57
CA ARG A 107 -16.01 -3.70 -13.05
C ARG A 107 -15.47 -4.62 -14.13
N LEU A 108 -14.15 -4.63 -14.34
CA LEU A 108 -13.50 -5.56 -15.26
C LEU A 108 -13.36 -6.94 -14.60
N ASP A 109 -13.48 -7.99 -15.41
CA ASP A 109 -13.37 -9.37 -14.93
C ASP A 109 -11.95 -9.78 -14.57
N LYS A 110 -10.96 -9.15 -15.20
CA LYS A 110 -9.55 -9.47 -15.00
C LYS A 110 -8.77 -8.23 -14.55
N PRO A 111 -7.82 -8.38 -13.60
CA PRO A 111 -6.87 -7.31 -13.29
C PRO A 111 -5.92 -7.10 -14.48
N LEU A 112 -5.25 -5.94 -14.54
CA LEU A 112 -4.10 -5.76 -15.42
C LEU A 112 -3.05 -6.84 -15.11
N GLY A 113 -2.40 -7.36 -16.14
CA GLY A 113 -1.27 -8.26 -15.94
C GLY A 113 -0.20 -7.60 -15.05
N LEU A 114 0.43 -8.38 -14.17
CA LEU A 114 1.46 -7.86 -13.25
C LEU A 114 2.54 -7.09 -14.01
N ASN A 115 2.95 -7.59 -15.18
CA ASN A 115 3.92 -6.92 -16.02
C ASN A 115 3.48 -5.50 -16.41
N GLN A 116 2.25 -5.32 -16.88
CA GLN A 116 1.69 -4.01 -17.25
C GLN A 116 1.59 -3.07 -16.04
N PHE A 117 1.20 -3.61 -14.89
CA PHE A 117 1.12 -2.85 -13.65
C PHE A 117 2.49 -2.28 -13.24
N TYR A 118 3.53 -3.12 -13.26
CA TYR A 118 4.89 -2.69 -12.91
C TYR A 118 5.54 -1.84 -13.99
N THR A 119 5.24 -2.05 -15.27
CA THR A 119 5.68 -1.16 -16.36
C THR A 119 5.14 0.26 -16.16
N GLN A 120 3.85 0.41 -15.85
CA GLN A 120 3.28 1.73 -15.55
C GLN A 120 3.88 2.35 -14.29
N MET A 121 4.16 1.55 -13.27
CA MET A 121 4.89 2.00 -12.08
C MET A 121 6.29 2.49 -12.45
N ALA A 122 7.03 1.73 -13.24
CA ALA A 122 8.36 2.08 -13.71
C ALA A 122 8.36 3.39 -14.53
N GLN A 123 7.40 3.57 -15.43
CA GLN A 123 7.28 4.77 -16.25
C GLN A 123 7.03 6.05 -15.43
N ARG A 124 6.23 5.95 -14.37
CA ARG A 124 5.87 7.08 -13.49
C ARG A 124 6.98 7.49 -12.53
N HIS A 125 7.93 6.59 -12.23
CA HIS A 125 9.01 6.85 -11.28
C HIS A 125 10.32 7.14 -11.98
N SER A 126 11.12 8.09 -11.47
CA SER A 126 12.51 8.22 -11.87
C SER A 126 13.34 7.03 -11.36
N LYS A 127 14.41 6.67 -12.08
CA LYS A 127 15.33 5.60 -11.65
C LYS A 127 15.83 5.80 -10.21
N GLY A 128 16.14 7.05 -9.84
CA GLY A 128 16.58 7.36 -8.48
C GLY A 128 15.52 7.05 -7.40
N LYS A 129 14.22 7.30 -7.67
CA LYS A 129 13.14 6.95 -6.73
C LYS A 129 12.95 5.44 -6.59
N LEU A 130 13.04 4.70 -7.71
CA LEU A 130 12.95 3.23 -7.69
C LEU A 130 14.13 2.64 -6.91
N LEU A 131 15.34 3.15 -7.14
CA LEU A 131 16.54 2.72 -6.42
C LEU A 131 16.45 3.03 -4.93
N LEU A 132 15.95 4.22 -4.56
CA LEU A 132 15.76 4.61 -3.17
C LEU A 132 14.74 3.72 -2.46
N GLY A 133 13.65 3.34 -3.15
CA GLY A 133 12.67 2.37 -2.64
C GLY A 133 13.28 0.98 -2.42
N LEU A 134 14.10 0.52 -3.37
CA LEU A 134 14.82 -0.75 -3.27
C LEU A 134 15.81 -0.75 -2.10
N LEU A 135 16.68 0.26 -2.03
CA LEU A 135 17.68 0.38 -0.95
C LEU A 135 17.00 0.51 0.42
N GLY A 136 15.95 1.34 0.53
CA GLY A 136 15.17 1.46 1.76
C GLY A 136 14.60 0.11 2.20
N SER A 137 14.03 -0.66 1.29
CA SER A 137 13.52 -2.00 1.61
C SER A 137 14.62 -2.96 2.06
N LEU A 138 15.79 -2.94 1.42
CA LEU A 138 16.94 -3.79 1.79
C LEU A 138 17.51 -3.42 3.17
N ILE A 139 17.52 -2.14 3.56
CA ILE A 139 17.92 -1.72 4.91
C ILE A 139 16.99 -2.34 5.97
N PHE A 140 15.67 -2.35 5.72
CA PHE A 140 14.71 -2.98 6.64
C PHE A 140 14.83 -4.51 6.67
N VAL A 141 15.18 -5.16 5.55
CA VAL A 141 15.51 -6.60 5.55
C VAL A 141 16.73 -6.88 6.42
N ALA A 142 17.79 -6.07 6.28
CA ALA A 142 18.98 -6.20 7.11
C ALA A 142 18.68 -5.96 8.60
N GLY A 143 17.88 -4.93 8.93
CA GLY A 143 17.40 -4.69 10.29
C GLY A 143 16.61 -5.87 10.86
N GLY A 144 15.72 -6.47 10.08
CA GLY A 144 15.01 -7.68 10.46
C GLY A 144 15.95 -8.88 10.72
N ALA A 145 16.99 -9.03 9.89
CA ALA A 145 18.00 -10.08 10.09
C ALA A 145 18.81 -9.86 11.38
N MET A 146 19.11 -8.61 11.75
CA MET A 146 19.77 -8.29 13.02
C MET A 146 18.87 -8.65 14.21
N ILE A 147 17.58 -8.27 14.19
CA ILE A 147 16.61 -8.66 15.23
C ILE A 147 16.51 -10.19 15.35
N MET A 148 16.56 -10.89 14.21
CA MET A 148 16.54 -12.36 14.20
C MET A 148 17.81 -12.96 14.87
N ALA A 149 18.97 -12.34 14.66
CA ALA A 149 20.24 -12.79 15.24
C ALA A 149 20.27 -12.60 16.77
N ASP A 150 19.60 -11.55 17.28
CA ASP A 150 19.49 -11.31 18.74
C ASP A 150 18.57 -12.34 19.45
N GLY A 151 17.72 -13.05 18.71
CA GLY A 151 16.91 -14.16 19.22
C GLY A 151 15.67 -13.76 20.06
N GLU A 152 15.52 -12.49 20.42
CA GLU A 152 14.46 -12.03 21.34
C GLU A 152 13.09 -11.89 20.66
N ASN A 153 13.05 -11.48 19.38
CA ASN A 153 11.82 -11.12 18.67
C ASN A 153 11.71 -11.78 17.29
N ILE A 154 11.90 -13.08 17.22
CA ILE A 154 11.98 -13.86 15.97
C ILE A 154 10.76 -13.67 15.08
N LEU A 155 9.54 -13.61 15.64
CA LEU A 155 8.31 -13.42 14.86
C LEU A 155 8.28 -12.04 14.18
N ILE A 156 8.68 -10.99 14.87
CA ILE A 156 8.77 -9.63 14.32
C ILE A 156 9.82 -9.62 13.21
N ALA A 157 10.96 -10.24 13.43
CA ALA A 157 12.02 -10.36 12.45
C ALA A 157 11.54 -11.05 11.16
N ILE A 158 10.85 -12.19 11.26
CA ILE A 158 10.29 -12.92 10.12
C ILE A 158 9.29 -12.04 9.34
N ILE A 159 8.39 -11.34 10.05
CA ILE A 159 7.41 -10.45 9.41
C ILE A 159 8.13 -9.30 8.68
N CYS A 160 9.11 -8.66 9.31
CA CYS A 160 9.91 -7.59 8.70
C CYS A 160 10.64 -8.09 7.46
N ILE A 161 11.40 -9.18 7.58
CA ILE A 161 12.15 -9.75 6.46
C ILE A 161 11.20 -10.13 5.32
N GLY A 162 10.09 -10.82 5.60
CA GLY A 162 9.12 -11.25 4.59
C GLY A 162 8.50 -10.06 3.86
N PHE A 163 7.97 -9.09 4.60
CA PHE A 163 7.30 -7.92 4.02
C PHE A 163 8.26 -7.06 3.19
N PHE A 164 9.44 -6.74 3.73
CA PHE A 164 10.38 -5.86 3.02
C PHE A 164 11.10 -6.57 1.89
N SER A 165 11.28 -7.90 1.93
CA SER A 165 11.76 -8.67 0.78
C SER A 165 10.78 -8.64 -0.40
N LEU A 166 9.47 -8.80 -0.13
CA LEU A 166 8.44 -8.64 -1.17
C LEU A 166 8.44 -7.22 -1.75
N THR A 167 8.61 -6.22 -0.91
CA THR A 167 8.68 -4.82 -1.33
C THR A 167 9.93 -4.56 -2.17
N ALA A 168 11.09 -5.10 -1.76
CA ALA A 168 12.35 -5.02 -2.52
C ALA A 168 12.23 -5.68 -3.89
N MET A 169 11.61 -6.87 -3.97
CA MET A 169 11.33 -7.54 -5.25
C MET A 169 10.43 -6.68 -6.16
N ALA A 170 9.41 -6.05 -5.61
CA ALA A 170 8.53 -5.16 -6.38
C ALA A 170 9.28 -3.94 -6.95
N TRP A 171 10.11 -3.27 -6.14
CA TRP A 171 10.94 -2.15 -6.58
C TRP A 171 12.02 -2.58 -7.58
N GLY A 172 12.68 -3.72 -7.32
CA GLY A 172 13.69 -4.30 -8.19
C GLY A 172 13.12 -4.66 -9.57
N TYR A 173 11.93 -5.27 -9.58
CA TYR A 173 11.25 -5.60 -10.84
C TYR A 173 10.82 -4.34 -11.61
N ALA A 174 10.29 -3.33 -10.93
CA ALA A 174 9.98 -2.04 -11.55
C ALA A 174 11.24 -1.35 -12.10
N LEU A 175 12.38 -1.46 -11.42
CA LEU A 175 13.66 -0.93 -11.89
C LEU A 175 14.17 -1.68 -13.13
N TYR A 176 14.00 -3.00 -13.19
CA TYR A 176 14.34 -3.83 -14.33
C TYR A 176 13.53 -3.46 -15.59
N LEU A 177 12.25 -3.10 -15.42
CA LEU A 177 11.35 -2.69 -16.52
C LEU A 177 11.56 -1.24 -16.98
N LYS A 178 12.44 -0.45 -16.32
CA LYS A 178 12.74 0.95 -16.62
C LYS A 178 13.82 1.11 -17.67
#